data_cc70d0e70f4bcddd80827bb8e3b33057
#
_entry.id   cc70d0e70f4bcddd80827bb8e3b33057
#
_cell.length_a   1.000
_cell.length_b   1.000
_cell.length_c   1.000
_cell.angle_alpha   90.00
_cell.angle_beta   90.00
_cell.angle_gamma   90.00
#
_symmetry.space_group_name_H-M   'P 1'
#
loop_
_entity.id
_entity.type
_entity.pdbx_description
1 polymer ?
#
loop_
_entity_poly.entity_id
_entity_poly.type
_entity_poly.pdbx_seq_one_letter_code
_entity_poly.pdbx_strand_id
1 'polypeptide(L)'
;PLHSSAASDVYKRQLLFGPPGLGKTTLAHIIAKEMGVNLRQTSGPVLEKTGDLAAILSNLESNDVLFIDEIHRLSPVIEEILYPAMEDYRLDIMIGEGPSARSVKLDLPPFTLIGATTRAGMLTNPLRDRFGIVARLEFYDQKELSKIVQRSANLLEVEIDSKGALEIAKRSRGTPRIVNRLLRRVRDYADVKANGKINELVADEALKMLDVDMVGLDLMDRRLLEAIIEKFSGGPVGLDNLASAIGEEKDTIEDVIEPYLIQQGYLMRTPRGRVASPKAYSHFGLQESSK
;
A
#
# COMPACT_ATOMS: atom_id res chain seq x y z
N PRO A 1 -23.23 32.85 -0.70
CA PRO A 1 -22.83 31.87 -1.73
C PRO A 1 -21.34 31.49 -1.72
N LEU A 2 -20.47 32.16 -0.92
CA LEU A 2 -19.02 31.89 -0.88
C LEU A 2 -18.61 30.67 -0.05
N HIS A 3 -19.52 30.08 0.74
CA HIS A 3 -19.22 28.92 1.59
C HIS A 3 -19.37 27.58 0.87
N SER A 4 -19.99 27.49 -0.30
CA SER A 4 -20.18 26.22 -0.99
C SER A 4 -18.99 25.83 -1.88
N SER A 5 -18.23 26.80 -2.43
CA SER A 5 -17.07 26.51 -3.27
C SER A 5 -15.87 25.99 -2.48
N ALA A 6 -15.56 26.60 -1.33
CA ALA A 6 -14.45 26.16 -0.49
C ALA A 6 -14.67 24.75 0.09
N ALA A 7 -15.89 24.40 0.47
CA ALA A 7 -16.21 23.06 0.95
C ALA A 7 -16.11 22.03 -0.18
N SER A 8 -16.52 22.34 -1.42
CA SER A 8 -16.41 21.44 -2.56
C SER A 8 -14.95 21.20 -2.99
N ASP A 9 -14.06 22.17 -2.80
CA ASP A 9 -12.66 22.06 -3.19
C ASP A 9 -11.84 21.16 -2.24
N VAL A 10 -12.23 21.08 -0.98
CA VAL A 10 -11.57 20.19 0.00
C VAL A 10 -11.71 18.71 -0.40
N TYR A 11 -12.87 18.32 -0.95
CA TYR A 11 -13.10 16.92 -1.34
C TYR A 11 -12.43 16.53 -2.66
N LYS A 12 -11.98 17.49 -3.44
CA LYS A 12 -11.38 17.24 -4.76
C LYS A 12 -9.92 16.82 -4.71
N ARG A 13 -9.26 16.91 -3.56
CA ARG A 13 -7.84 16.59 -3.40
C ARG A 13 -7.66 15.68 -2.19
N GLN A 14 -7.45 14.41 -2.44
CA GLN A 14 -7.35 13.38 -1.40
C GLN A 14 -6.02 12.66 -1.45
N LEU A 15 -5.37 12.48 -0.31
CA LEU A 15 -4.16 11.71 -0.14
C LEU A 15 -4.47 10.47 0.71
N LEU A 16 -4.27 9.30 0.11
CA LEU A 16 -4.39 8.00 0.79
C LEU A 16 -2.99 7.48 1.10
N PHE A 17 -2.67 7.30 2.37
CA PHE A 17 -1.36 6.79 2.74
C PHE A 17 -1.44 5.63 3.73
N GLY A 18 -0.42 4.79 3.73
CA GLY A 18 -0.32 3.62 4.62
C GLY A 18 0.39 2.45 3.95
N PRO A 19 0.63 1.37 4.69
CA PRO A 19 1.29 0.17 4.20
C PRO A 19 0.72 -0.36 2.87
N PRO A 20 1.49 -1.12 2.09
CA PRO A 20 1.01 -1.69 0.84
C PRO A 20 -0.08 -2.74 1.09
N GLY A 21 -0.98 -2.91 0.11
CA GLY A 21 -2.01 -3.96 0.16
C GLY A 21 -3.27 -3.64 0.96
N LEU A 22 -3.42 -2.43 1.47
CA LEU A 22 -4.58 -1.99 2.27
C LEU A 22 -5.77 -1.50 1.43
N GLY A 23 -5.65 -1.46 0.10
CA GLY A 23 -6.77 -1.13 -0.79
C GLY A 23 -6.84 0.33 -1.22
N LYS A 24 -5.75 1.11 -1.21
CA LYS A 24 -5.70 2.50 -1.69
C LYS A 24 -6.27 2.65 -3.11
N THR A 25 -5.81 1.83 -4.04
CA THR A 25 -6.32 1.79 -5.42
C THR A 25 -7.79 1.37 -5.49
N THR A 26 -8.19 0.38 -4.69
CA THR A 26 -9.59 -0.06 -4.61
C THR A 26 -10.51 1.05 -4.14
N LEU A 27 -10.07 1.82 -3.14
CA LEU A 27 -10.83 2.97 -2.63
C LEU A 27 -11.02 4.06 -3.70
N ALA A 28 -9.99 4.34 -4.51
CA ALA A 28 -10.11 5.27 -5.64
C ALA A 28 -11.14 4.80 -6.67
N HIS A 29 -11.17 3.48 -6.98
CA HIS A 29 -12.21 2.90 -7.85
C HIS A 29 -13.62 3.03 -7.25
N ILE A 30 -13.77 2.81 -5.95
CA ILE A 30 -15.05 2.96 -5.25
C ILE A 30 -15.51 4.41 -5.31
N ILE A 31 -14.62 5.37 -5.03
CA ILE A 31 -14.94 6.80 -5.06
C ILE A 31 -15.41 7.21 -6.46
N ALA A 32 -14.68 6.85 -7.52
CA ALA A 32 -15.08 7.18 -8.88
C ALA A 32 -16.43 6.56 -9.25
N LYS A 33 -16.67 5.31 -8.86
CA LYS A 33 -17.95 4.63 -9.08
C LYS A 33 -19.12 5.29 -8.35
N GLU A 34 -18.94 5.66 -7.08
CA GLU A 34 -19.98 6.35 -6.29
C GLU A 34 -20.26 7.76 -6.83
N MET A 35 -19.24 8.42 -7.38
CA MET A 35 -19.41 9.72 -8.05
C MET A 35 -20.02 9.58 -9.46
N GLY A 36 -20.10 8.39 -10.03
CA GLY A 36 -20.60 8.15 -11.38
C GLY A 36 -19.72 8.73 -12.49
N VAL A 37 -18.40 8.79 -12.27
CA VAL A 37 -17.42 9.39 -13.20
C VAL A 37 -16.33 8.39 -13.57
N ASN A 38 -15.51 8.73 -14.59
CA ASN A 38 -14.41 7.90 -15.01
C ASN A 38 -13.23 7.99 -14.02
N LEU A 39 -12.48 6.89 -13.91
CA LEU A 39 -11.20 6.84 -13.22
C LEU A 39 -10.07 6.76 -14.24
N ARG A 40 -9.18 7.75 -14.21
CA ARG A 40 -7.89 7.71 -14.90
C ARG A 40 -6.82 7.35 -13.88
N GLN A 41 -6.07 6.30 -14.16
CA GLN A 41 -5.07 5.77 -13.23
C GLN A 41 -3.67 5.87 -13.83
N THR A 42 -2.73 6.35 -13.03
CA THR A 42 -1.29 6.38 -13.33
C THR A 42 -0.49 6.16 -12.05
N SER A 43 0.82 6.25 -12.14
CA SER A 43 1.72 6.17 -10.97
C SER A 43 2.89 7.15 -11.11
N GLY A 44 3.47 7.56 -9.97
CA GLY A 44 4.63 8.46 -9.96
C GLY A 44 5.77 8.01 -10.87
N PRO A 45 6.21 6.74 -10.82
CA PRO A 45 7.28 6.24 -11.70
C PRO A 45 7.00 6.29 -13.20
N VAL A 46 5.74 6.29 -13.62
CA VAL A 46 5.34 6.34 -15.02
C VAL A 46 5.36 7.77 -15.58
N LEU A 47 5.21 8.76 -14.70
CA LEU A 47 5.23 10.18 -15.05
C LEU A 47 6.68 10.68 -15.05
N GLU A 48 7.40 10.42 -16.14
CA GLU A 48 8.82 10.82 -16.25
C GLU A 48 8.97 12.22 -16.85
N LYS A 49 8.10 12.58 -17.77
CA LYS A 49 8.17 13.84 -18.52
C LYS A 49 6.92 14.68 -18.30
N THR A 50 7.08 15.99 -18.43
CA THR A 50 5.96 16.94 -18.34
C THR A 50 4.84 16.65 -19.34
N GLY A 51 5.19 16.15 -20.53
CA GLY A 51 4.25 15.73 -21.56
C GLY A 51 3.37 14.55 -21.16
N ASP A 52 3.88 13.64 -20.31
CA ASP A 52 3.11 12.47 -19.84
C ASP A 52 1.95 12.92 -18.96
N LEU A 53 2.22 13.82 -18.00
CA LEU A 53 1.19 14.39 -17.14
C LEU A 53 0.23 15.27 -17.95
N ALA A 54 0.74 16.10 -18.86
CA ALA A 54 -0.06 16.95 -19.73
C ALA A 54 -1.04 16.13 -20.60
N ALA A 55 -0.59 15.03 -21.17
CA ALA A 55 -1.42 14.13 -21.96
C ALA A 55 -2.56 13.50 -21.14
N ILE A 56 -2.29 13.12 -19.89
CA ILE A 56 -3.33 12.58 -19.02
C ILE A 56 -4.33 13.66 -18.64
N LEU A 57 -3.87 14.85 -18.20
CA LEU A 57 -4.72 15.93 -17.72
C LEU A 57 -5.61 16.49 -18.84
N SER A 58 -5.10 16.64 -20.06
CA SER A 58 -5.88 17.14 -21.20
C SER A 58 -6.93 16.16 -21.72
N ASN A 59 -6.86 14.90 -21.36
CA ASN A 59 -7.83 13.86 -21.70
C ASN A 59 -8.85 13.56 -20.58
N LEU A 60 -8.85 14.35 -19.50
CA LEU A 60 -9.87 14.26 -18.47
C LEU A 60 -11.19 14.90 -18.92
N GLU A 61 -12.27 14.29 -18.52
CA GLU A 61 -13.61 14.88 -18.63
C GLU A 61 -13.99 15.57 -17.30
N SER A 62 -15.04 16.40 -17.35
CA SER A 62 -15.47 17.14 -16.16
C SER A 62 -15.85 16.19 -15.01
N ASN A 63 -15.25 16.43 -13.84
CA ASN A 63 -15.40 15.67 -12.61
C ASN A 63 -14.76 14.28 -12.60
N ASP A 64 -14.00 13.89 -13.62
CA ASP A 64 -13.22 12.64 -13.60
C ASP A 64 -12.33 12.55 -12.36
N VAL A 65 -12.00 11.34 -11.96
CA VAL A 65 -11.03 11.05 -10.91
C VAL A 65 -9.69 10.71 -11.55
N LEU A 66 -8.65 11.47 -11.22
CA LEU A 66 -7.25 11.12 -11.50
C LEU A 66 -6.65 10.47 -10.26
N PHE A 67 -6.23 9.21 -10.39
CA PHE A 67 -5.52 8.48 -9.35
C PHE A 67 -4.05 8.36 -9.70
N ILE A 68 -3.17 8.83 -8.79
CA ILE A 68 -1.71 8.70 -8.92
C ILE A 68 -1.19 7.81 -7.79
N ASP A 69 -0.80 6.58 -8.13
CA ASP A 69 -0.16 5.69 -7.16
C ASP A 69 1.31 6.05 -6.98
N GLU A 70 1.88 5.76 -5.80
CA GLU A 70 3.26 6.10 -5.42
C GLU A 70 3.62 7.57 -5.73
N ILE A 71 2.71 8.48 -5.39
CA ILE A 71 2.83 9.91 -5.72
C ILE A 71 4.09 10.56 -5.15
N HIS A 72 4.70 10.00 -4.10
CA HIS A 72 5.98 10.44 -3.53
C HIS A 72 7.18 10.24 -4.47
N ARG A 73 7.00 9.51 -5.58
CA ARG A 73 8.03 9.27 -6.59
C ARG A 73 7.93 10.23 -7.78
N LEU A 74 7.06 11.22 -7.73
CA LEU A 74 7.05 12.29 -8.73
C LEU A 74 8.35 13.08 -8.66
N SER A 75 8.86 13.46 -9.84
CA SER A 75 9.98 14.39 -9.90
C SER A 75 9.52 15.82 -9.54
N PRO A 76 10.41 16.68 -9.00
CA PRO A 76 10.06 18.07 -8.69
C PRO A 76 9.44 18.83 -9.87
N VAL A 77 9.91 18.57 -11.08
CA VAL A 77 9.41 19.20 -12.31
C VAL A 77 7.96 18.81 -12.57
N ILE A 78 7.59 17.56 -12.33
CA ILE A 78 6.20 17.08 -12.49
C ILE A 78 5.31 17.64 -11.38
N GLU A 79 5.82 17.73 -10.14
CA GLU A 79 5.08 18.35 -9.04
C GLU A 79 4.75 19.82 -9.34
N GLU A 80 5.70 20.62 -9.86
CA GLU A 80 5.50 22.02 -10.20
C GLU A 80 4.38 22.23 -11.24
N ILE A 81 4.24 21.30 -12.19
CA ILE A 81 3.15 21.34 -13.18
C ILE A 81 1.82 20.89 -12.56
N LEU A 82 1.88 19.95 -11.62
CA LEU A 82 0.69 19.44 -10.96
C LEU A 82 0.04 20.49 -10.06
N TYR A 83 0.79 21.41 -9.45
CA TYR A 83 0.28 22.41 -8.54
C TYR A 83 -0.81 23.32 -9.17
N PRO A 84 -0.57 24.04 -10.29
CA PRO A 84 -1.61 24.85 -10.92
C PRO A 84 -2.77 24.00 -11.46
N ALA A 85 -2.52 22.75 -11.87
CA ALA A 85 -3.57 21.85 -12.28
C ALA A 85 -4.51 21.49 -11.11
N MET A 86 -3.96 21.32 -9.90
CA MET A 86 -4.74 21.04 -8.69
C MET A 86 -5.52 22.25 -8.19
N GLU A 87 -4.92 23.44 -8.24
CA GLU A 87 -5.46 24.65 -7.62
C GLU A 87 -6.41 25.40 -8.55
N ASP A 88 -5.98 25.64 -9.79
CA ASP A 88 -6.63 26.52 -10.74
C ASP A 88 -7.23 25.82 -11.96
N TYR A 89 -7.11 24.48 -12.05
CA TYR A 89 -7.45 23.69 -13.23
C TYR A 89 -6.79 24.22 -14.50
N ARG A 90 -5.49 24.54 -14.40
CA ARG A 90 -4.67 25.06 -15.49
C ARG A 90 -3.38 24.28 -15.61
N LEU A 91 -2.93 24.17 -16.85
CA LEU A 91 -1.67 23.53 -17.18
C LEU A 91 -0.80 24.51 -17.94
N ASP A 92 0.38 24.81 -17.43
CA ASP A 92 1.38 25.64 -18.10
C ASP A 92 2.39 24.72 -18.80
N ILE A 93 2.38 24.73 -20.14
CA ILE A 93 3.25 23.90 -20.96
C ILE A 93 4.24 24.79 -21.72
N MET A 94 5.53 24.45 -21.68
CA MET A 94 6.53 25.06 -22.55
C MET A 94 6.55 24.32 -23.88
N ILE A 95 6.28 25.03 -24.99
CA ILE A 95 6.35 24.49 -26.35
C ILE A 95 7.56 25.10 -27.05
N GLY A 96 8.39 24.26 -27.67
CA GLY A 96 9.63 24.65 -28.33
C GLY A 96 10.86 24.57 -27.42
N GLU A 97 12.03 24.81 -28.00
CA GLU A 97 13.32 24.78 -27.32
C GLU A 97 14.06 26.09 -27.45
N GLY A 98 14.91 26.40 -26.48
CA GLY A 98 15.78 27.58 -26.47
C GLY A 98 15.02 28.93 -26.42
N PRO A 99 15.57 30.01 -27.01
CA PRO A 99 14.97 31.34 -26.93
C PRO A 99 13.58 31.48 -27.59
N SER A 100 13.20 30.53 -28.43
CA SER A 100 11.89 30.46 -29.10
C SER A 100 10.82 29.73 -28.34
N ALA A 101 11.13 29.20 -27.17
CA ALA A 101 10.18 28.49 -26.33
C ALA A 101 9.06 29.45 -25.87
N ARG A 102 7.80 28.98 -25.97
CA ARG A 102 6.62 29.73 -25.56
C ARG A 102 5.85 28.97 -24.50
N SER A 103 5.44 29.66 -23.45
CA SER A 103 4.47 29.10 -22.48
C SER A 103 3.08 29.18 -23.05
N VAL A 104 2.38 28.05 -23.06
CA VAL A 104 0.97 27.93 -23.44
C VAL A 104 0.20 27.50 -22.20
N LYS A 105 -0.82 28.28 -21.87
CA LYS A 105 -1.75 27.95 -20.77
C LYS A 105 -2.94 27.21 -21.35
N LEU A 106 -3.20 26.02 -20.80
CA LEU A 106 -4.34 25.19 -21.16
C LEU A 106 -5.29 25.13 -19.95
N ASP A 107 -6.54 25.50 -20.16
CA ASP A 107 -7.58 25.31 -19.14
C ASP A 107 -8.00 23.84 -19.12
N LEU A 108 -8.10 23.27 -17.92
CA LEU A 108 -8.49 21.89 -17.68
C LEU A 108 -9.94 21.82 -17.16
N PRO A 109 -10.69 20.77 -17.47
CA PRO A 109 -11.96 20.55 -16.81
C PRO A 109 -11.72 20.28 -15.29
N PRO A 110 -12.66 20.66 -14.42
CA PRO A 110 -12.57 20.33 -13.00
C PRO A 110 -12.46 18.81 -12.81
N PHE A 111 -11.52 18.36 -11.99
CA PHE A 111 -11.30 16.95 -11.70
C PHE A 111 -11.02 16.72 -10.21
N THR A 112 -11.10 15.48 -9.77
CA THR A 112 -10.72 15.05 -8.43
C THR A 112 -9.37 14.33 -8.49
N LEU A 113 -8.38 14.79 -7.71
CA LEU A 113 -7.10 14.13 -7.56
C LEU A 113 -7.10 13.22 -6.32
N ILE A 114 -6.76 11.96 -6.51
CA ILE A 114 -6.48 11.03 -5.42
C ILE A 114 -5.02 10.59 -5.55
N GLY A 115 -4.18 11.06 -4.64
CA GLY A 115 -2.80 10.59 -4.49
C GLY A 115 -2.73 9.40 -3.56
N ALA A 116 -1.90 8.41 -3.86
CA ALA A 116 -1.62 7.30 -2.96
C ALA A 116 -0.13 7.15 -2.71
N THR A 117 0.25 6.81 -1.48
CA THR A 117 1.65 6.57 -1.12
C THR A 117 1.80 5.57 0.02
N THR A 118 2.89 4.83 0.01
CA THR A 118 3.37 4.04 1.16
C THR A 118 4.21 4.90 2.11
N ARG A 119 4.83 5.96 1.61
CA ARG A 119 5.84 6.79 2.29
C ARG A 119 5.42 8.26 2.35
N ALA A 120 4.41 8.58 3.17
CA ALA A 120 3.91 9.96 3.31
C ALA A 120 4.98 10.98 3.74
N GLY A 121 6.01 10.53 4.46
CA GLY A 121 7.13 11.37 4.90
C GLY A 121 8.09 11.77 3.77
N MET A 122 8.00 11.13 2.59
CA MET A 122 8.81 11.49 1.41
C MET A 122 8.13 12.51 0.50
N LEU A 123 6.85 12.83 0.76
CA LEU A 123 6.17 13.90 0.02
C LEU A 123 6.78 15.26 0.38
N THR A 124 6.95 16.10 -0.62
CA THR A 124 7.31 17.50 -0.39
C THR A 124 6.21 18.21 0.39
N ASN A 125 6.58 19.14 1.26
CA ASN A 125 5.59 19.91 2.01
C ASN A 125 4.61 20.65 1.08
N PRO A 126 5.07 21.31 -0.02
CA PRO A 126 4.17 21.99 -0.94
C PRO A 126 3.12 21.05 -1.56
N LEU A 127 3.50 19.82 -1.92
CA LEU A 127 2.53 18.86 -2.47
C LEU A 127 1.56 18.39 -1.40
N ARG A 128 2.07 18.07 -0.21
CA ARG A 128 1.25 17.57 0.91
C ARG A 128 0.20 18.58 1.36
N ASP A 129 0.57 19.85 1.46
CA ASP A 129 -0.32 20.92 1.97
C ASP A 129 -1.48 21.24 1.00
N ARG A 130 -1.37 20.80 -0.26
CA ARG A 130 -2.42 20.95 -1.26
C ARG A 130 -3.52 19.90 -1.19
N PHE A 131 -3.32 18.83 -0.42
CA PHE A 131 -4.37 17.85 -0.20
C PHE A 131 -5.31 18.29 0.93
N GLY A 132 -6.59 18.44 0.59
CA GLY A 132 -7.62 18.84 1.55
C GLY A 132 -8.03 17.70 2.50
N ILE A 133 -7.93 16.46 2.04
CA ILE A 133 -8.19 15.26 2.84
C ILE A 133 -6.94 14.38 2.84
N VAL A 134 -6.46 14.07 4.03
CA VAL A 134 -5.32 13.16 4.23
C VAL A 134 -5.80 11.98 5.06
N ALA A 135 -6.00 10.83 4.42
CA ALA A 135 -6.53 9.62 5.05
C ALA A 135 -5.44 8.56 5.23
N ARG A 136 -5.19 8.17 6.48
CA ARG A 136 -4.31 7.06 6.81
C ARG A 136 -5.09 5.75 6.77
N LEU A 137 -4.60 4.79 5.99
CA LEU A 137 -5.11 3.43 5.99
C LEU A 137 -4.30 2.61 6.99
N GLU A 138 -5.02 1.89 7.84
CA GLU A 138 -4.45 1.02 8.85
C GLU A 138 -4.69 -0.45 8.52
N PHE A 139 -3.94 -1.34 9.16
CA PHE A 139 -4.17 -2.76 9.01
C PHE A 139 -5.56 -3.14 9.53
N TYR A 140 -6.21 -4.03 8.83
CA TYR A 140 -7.51 -4.56 9.17
C TYR A 140 -7.42 -5.53 10.34
N ASP A 141 -8.44 -5.58 11.16
CA ASP A 141 -8.57 -6.60 12.19
C ASP A 141 -8.98 -7.98 11.58
N GLN A 142 -8.88 -9.03 12.40
CA GLN A 142 -9.19 -10.39 11.94
C GLN A 142 -10.66 -10.57 11.54
N LYS A 143 -11.58 -9.84 12.18
CA LYS A 143 -13.03 -9.92 11.87
C LYS A 143 -13.33 -9.26 10.52
N GLU A 144 -12.72 -8.11 10.27
CA GLU A 144 -12.83 -7.40 9.01
C GLU A 144 -12.24 -8.23 7.86
N LEU A 145 -11.05 -8.80 8.06
CA LEU A 145 -10.42 -9.68 7.08
C LEU A 145 -11.22 -10.95 6.82
N SER A 146 -11.82 -11.56 7.85
CA SER A 146 -12.69 -12.73 7.67
C SER A 146 -13.90 -12.42 6.78
N LYS A 147 -14.50 -11.23 6.92
CA LYS A 147 -15.56 -10.77 6.00
C LYS A 147 -15.06 -10.62 4.57
N ILE A 148 -13.83 -10.11 4.40
CA ILE A 148 -13.20 -10.00 3.07
C ILE A 148 -12.95 -11.38 2.48
N VAL A 149 -12.46 -12.36 3.27
CA VAL A 149 -12.30 -13.76 2.84
C VAL A 149 -13.63 -14.32 2.33
N GLN A 150 -14.69 -14.23 3.13
CA GLN A 150 -16.01 -14.74 2.77
C GLN A 150 -16.55 -14.11 1.49
N ARG A 151 -16.46 -12.78 1.37
CA ARG A 151 -16.86 -12.06 0.15
C ARG A 151 -16.07 -12.52 -1.06
N SER A 152 -14.75 -12.64 -0.92
CA SER A 152 -13.87 -13.07 -2.01
C SER A 152 -14.09 -14.54 -2.39
N ALA A 153 -14.37 -15.41 -1.42
CA ALA A 153 -14.71 -16.80 -1.64
C ALA A 153 -16.02 -16.93 -2.45
N ASN A 154 -17.05 -16.15 -2.10
CA ASN A 154 -18.29 -16.10 -2.88
C ASN A 154 -18.07 -15.65 -4.32
N LEU A 155 -17.21 -14.65 -4.55
CA LEU A 155 -16.88 -14.18 -5.91
C LEU A 155 -16.06 -15.21 -6.71
N LEU A 156 -15.32 -16.09 -6.03
CA LEU A 156 -14.51 -17.17 -6.63
C LEU A 156 -15.29 -18.49 -6.69
N GLU A 157 -16.56 -18.51 -6.24
CA GLU A 157 -17.42 -19.69 -6.16
C GLU A 157 -16.81 -20.83 -5.31
N VAL A 158 -16.12 -20.46 -4.22
CA VAL A 158 -15.44 -21.39 -3.30
C VAL A 158 -16.28 -21.59 -2.05
N GLU A 159 -16.54 -22.84 -1.69
CA GLU A 159 -17.24 -23.19 -0.46
C GLU A 159 -16.28 -23.08 0.75
N ILE A 160 -16.53 -22.12 1.64
CA ILE A 160 -15.72 -21.89 2.84
C ILE A 160 -16.61 -21.69 4.07
N ASP A 161 -16.26 -22.33 5.18
CA ASP A 161 -16.92 -22.09 6.45
C ASP A 161 -16.30 -20.89 7.22
N SER A 162 -16.97 -20.45 8.27
CA SER A 162 -16.54 -19.30 9.07
C SER A 162 -15.20 -19.53 9.79
N LYS A 163 -14.87 -20.77 10.15
CA LYS A 163 -13.62 -21.11 10.81
C LYS A 163 -12.44 -21.11 9.83
N GLY A 164 -12.63 -21.67 8.63
CA GLY A 164 -11.65 -21.60 7.55
C GLY A 164 -11.38 -20.17 7.11
N ALA A 165 -12.42 -19.34 6.99
CA ALA A 165 -12.27 -17.92 6.70
C ALA A 165 -11.50 -17.18 7.79
N LEU A 166 -11.76 -17.48 9.06
CA LEU A 166 -11.03 -16.88 10.18
C LEU A 166 -9.56 -17.32 10.21
N GLU A 167 -9.28 -18.58 9.88
CA GLU A 167 -7.92 -19.10 9.85
C GLU A 167 -7.07 -18.42 8.78
N ILE A 168 -7.61 -18.20 7.58
CA ILE A 168 -6.96 -17.40 6.54
C ILE A 168 -6.77 -15.96 7.01
N ALA A 169 -7.78 -15.36 7.63
CA ALA A 169 -7.72 -13.99 8.11
C ALA A 169 -6.63 -13.77 9.17
N LYS A 170 -6.47 -14.67 10.13
CA LYS A 170 -5.44 -14.62 11.17
C LYS A 170 -4.03 -14.53 10.58
N ARG A 171 -3.77 -15.26 9.48
CA ARG A 171 -2.44 -15.34 8.86
C ARG A 171 -2.24 -14.35 7.72
N SER A 172 -3.17 -13.40 7.53
CA SER A 172 -3.14 -12.45 6.39
C SER A 172 -2.47 -11.13 6.69
N ARG A 173 -1.75 -11.01 7.80
CA ARG A 173 -0.93 -9.82 8.14
C ARG A 173 -1.71 -8.50 8.09
N GLY A 174 -2.99 -8.51 8.44
CA GLY A 174 -3.82 -7.30 8.44
C GLY A 174 -4.13 -6.72 7.05
N THR A 175 -3.84 -7.43 5.93
CA THR A 175 -3.96 -6.85 4.60
C THR A 175 -4.88 -7.61 3.66
N PRO A 176 -5.83 -6.93 2.99
CA PRO A 176 -6.72 -7.53 1.99
C PRO A 176 -5.98 -8.19 0.81
N ARG A 177 -4.83 -7.64 0.39
CA ARG A 177 -4.01 -8.23 -0.69
C ARG A 177 -3.52 -9.63 -0.31
N ILE A 178 -3.04 -9.80 0.93
CA ILE A 178 -2.56 -11.10 1.42
C ILE A 178 -3.73 -12.04 1.61
N VAL A 179 -4.87 -11.60 2.17
CA VAL A 179 -6.10 -12.38 2.26
C VAL A 179 -6.43 -13.02 0.92
N ASN A 180 -6.54 -12.22 -0.13
CA ASN A 180 -6.92 -12.70 -1.45
C ASN A 180 -5.86 -13.62 -2.07
N ARG A 181 -4.58 -13.39 -1.80
CA ARG A 181 -3.49 -14.27 -2.22
C ARG A 181 -3.57 -15.63 -1.53
N LEU A 182 -3.72 -15.63 -0.21
CA LEU A 182 -3.82 -16.85 0.58
C LEU A 182 -5.09 -17.64 0.25
N LEU A 183 -6.23 -16.98 0.14
CA LEU A 183 -7.49 -17.64 -0.23
C LEU A 183 -7.38 -18.41 -1.56
N ARG A 184 -6.77 -17.81 -2.59
CA ARG A 184 -6.56 -18.50 -3.87
C ARG A 184 -5.68 -19.75 -3.71
N ARG A 185 -4.63 -19.68 -2.92
CA ARG A 185 -3.74 -20.83 -2.68
C ARG A 185 -4.41 -21.92 -1.85
N VAL A 186 -5.18 -21.52 -0.82
CA VAL A 186 -5.96 -22.47 -0.03
C VAL A 186 -7.04 -23.13 -0.87
N ARG A 187 -7.68 -22.39 -1.81
CA ARG A 187 -8.61 -22.95 -2.79
C ARG A 187 -7.93 -24.02 -3.64
N ASP A 188 -6.78 -23.69 -4.25
CA ASP A 188 -6.05 -24.61 -5.12
C ASP A 188 -5.67 -25.92 -4.35
N TYR A 189 -5.33 -25.79 -3.06
CA TYR A 189 -5.11 -26.93 -2.18
C TYR A 189 -6.41 -27.72 -1.92
N ALA A 190 -7.50 -27.03 -1.60
CA ALA A 190 -8.81 -27.66 -1.31
C ALA A 190 -9.36 -28.42 -2.51
N ASP A 191 -9.20 -27.89 -3.72
CA ASP A 191 -9.62 -28.54 -4.96
C ASP A 191 -8.93 -29.89 -5.15
N VAL A 192 -7.66 -30.01 -4.75
CA VAL A 192 -6.86 -31.25 -4.89
C VAL A 192 -7.07 -32.21 -3.73
N LYS A 193 -7.22 -31.70 -2.50
CA LYS A 193 -7.13 -32.50 -1.26
C LYS A 193 -8.44 -32.59 -0.46
N ALA A 194 -9.44 -31.72 -0.72
CA ALA A 194 -10.61 -31.57 0.13
C ALA A 194 -11.92 -31.36 -0.65
N ASN A 195 -12.01 -31.84 -1.90
CA ASN A 195 -13.19 -31.73 -2.76
C ASN A 195 -13.75 -30.28 -2.86
N GLY A 196 -12.85 -29.29 -2.92
CA GLY A 196 -13.20 -27.88 -3.08
C GLY A 196 -13.78 -27.20 -1.82
N LYS A 197 -13.80 -27.86 -0.66
CA LYS A 197 -14.35 -27.29 0.58
C LYS A 197 -13.26 -26.84 1.53
N ILE A 198 -13.36 -25.60 2.01
CA ILE A 198 -12.38 -25.02 2.94
C ILE A 198 -13.00 -24.94 4.34
N ASN A 199 -12.49 -25.73 5.25
CA ASN A 199 -12.71 -25.63 6.68
C ASN A 199 -11.39 -25.23 7.39
N GLU A 200 -11.41 -25.13 8.72
CA GLU A 200 -10.25 -24.74 9.53
C GLU A 200 -9.03 -25.66 9.29
N LEU A 201 -9.23 -26.98 9.22
CA LEU A 201 -8.14 -27.95 9.01
C LEU A 201 -7.51 -27.81 7.63
N VAL A 202 -8.33 -27.73 6.59
CA VAL A 202 -7.86 -27.54 5.21
C VAL A 202 -7.11 -26.22 5.05
N ALA A 203 -7.62 -25.14 5.66
CA ALA A 203 -6.92 -23.85 5.66
C ALA A 203 -5.58 -23.93 6.38
N ASP A 204 -5.51 -24.55 7.56
CA ASP A 204 -4.29 -24.71 8.33
C ASP A 204 -3.23 -25.53 7.57
N GLU A 205 -3.62 -26.69 7.02
CA GLU A 205 -2.72 -27.54 6.24
C GLU A 205 -2.16 -26.82 5.01
N ALA A 206 -3.04 -26.13 4.25
CA ALA A 206 -2.62 -25.38 3.09
C ALA A 206 -1.65 -24.24 3.45
N LEU A 207 -1.94 -23.50 4.54
CA LEU A 207 -1.11 -22.39 4.98
C LEU A 207 0.26 -22.87 5.52
N LYS A 208 0.32 -24.02 6.17
CA LYS A 208 1.59 -24.67 6.52
C LYS A 208 2.43 -25.04 5.30
N MET A 209 1.81 -25.57 4.24
CA MET A 209 2.50 -25.84 2.98
C MET A 209 3.06 -24.57 2.31
N LEU A 210 2.48 -23.40 2.59
CA LEU A 210 2.92 -22.11 2.08
C LEU A 210 3.97 -21.42 2.97
N ASP A 211 4.49 -22.13 3.99
CA ASP A 211 5.43 -21.57 4.96
C ASP A 211 4.91 -20.34 5.71
N VAL A 212 3.60 -20.24 5.89
CA VAL A 212 2.96 -19.19 6.70
C VAL A 212 2.66 -19.78 8.08
N ASP A 213 3.26 -19.23 9.10
CA ASP A 213 3.12 -19.73 10.46
C ASP A 213 1.77 -19.35 11.12
N MET A 214 1.56 -19.79 12.38
CA MET A 214 0.31 -19.60 13.13
C MET A 214 -0.06 -18.13 13.38
N VAL A 215 0.91 -17.22 13.35
CA VAL A 215 0.70 -15.78 13.57
C VAL A 215 0.80 -14.97 12.27
N GLY A 216 0.99 -15.64 11.13
CA GLY A 216 1.02 -15.03 9.82
C GLY A 216 2.39 -14.52 9.39
N LEU A 217 3.47 -14.90 10.07
CA LEU A 217 4.81 -14.60 9.58
C LEU A 217 5.15 -15.55 8.43
N ASP A 218 5.55 -14.96 7.31
CA ASP A 218 6.04 -15.70 6.16
C ASP A 218 7.56 -16.00 6.29
N LEU A 219 8.10 -16.68 5.30
CA LEU A 219 9.51 -17.05 5.29
C LEU A 219 10.44 -15.84 5.42
N MET A 220 10.09 -14.70 4.77
CA MET A 220 10.95 -13.51 4.79
C MET A 220 10.88 -12.78 6.14
N ASP A 221 9.72 -12.74 6.78
CA ASP A 221 9.57 -12.21 8.12
C ASP A 221 10.45 -12.96 9.11
N ARG A 222 10.38 -14.30 9.07
CA ARG A 222 11.17 -15.16 9.96
C ARG A 222 12.66 -15.01 9.70
N ARG A 223 13.10 -15.03 8.42
CA ARG A 223 14.50 -14.82 8.06
C ARG A 223 15.05 -13.48 8.55
N LEU A 224 14.25 -12.43 8.49
CA LEU A 224 14.66 -11.11 8.97
C LEU A 224 14.84 -11.12 10.49
N LEU A 225 13.88 -11.65 11.23
CA LEU A 225 13.98 -11.74 12.70
C LEU A 225 15.10 -12.68 13.15
N GLU A 226 15.25 -13.86 12.53
CA GLU A 226 16.33 -14.80 12.78
C GLU A 226 17.70 -14.17 12.52
N ALA A 227 17.86 -13.44 11.40
CA ALA A 227 19.10 -12.74 11.11
C ALA A 227 19.45 -11.70 12.20
N ILE A 228 18.47 -10.94 12.68
CA ILE A 228 18.71 -9.99 13.78
C ILE A 228 19.11 -10.71 15.06
N ILE A 229 18.41 -11.78 15.41
CA ILE A 229 18.64 -12.53 16.65
C ILE A 229 19.99 -13.26 16.60
N GLU A 230 20.23 -14.07 15.57
CA GLU A 230 21.38 -14.97 15.51
C GLU A 230 22.66 -14.29 15.02
N LYS A 231 22.56 -13.51 13.90
CA LYS A 231 23.75 -12.91 13.28
C LYS A 231 24.17 -11.60 13.92
N PHE A 232 23.22 -10.87 14.49
CA PHE A 232 23.47 -9.53 15.06
C PHE A 232 23.15 -9.46 16.57
N SER A 233 23.07 -10.59 17.25
CA SER A 233 22.88 -10.69 18.71
C SER A 233 21.68 -9.86 19.22
N GLY A 234 20.56 -9.89 18.47
CA GLY A 234 19.33 -9.15 18.78
C GLY A 234 19.33 -7.69 18.32
N GLY A 235 20.41 -7.19 17.80
CA GLY A 235 20.57 -5.82 17.32
C GLY A 235 21.26 -4.89 18.35
N PRO A 236 21.36 -3.57 18.07
CA PRO A 236 20.81 -2.88 16.89
C PRO A 236 21.61 -3.14 15.61
N VAL A 237 20.94 -3.33 14.47
CA VAL A 237 21.55 -3.55 13.15
C VAL A 237 21.04 -2.54 12.14
N GLY A 238 21.94 -2.00 11.32
CA GLY A 238 21.61 -1.09 10.21
C GLY A 238 20.91 -1.82 9.06
N LEU A 239 20.10 -1.06 8.31
CA LEU A 239 19.31 -1.61 7.19
C LEU A 239 20.18 -2.25 6.11
N ASP A 240 21.33 -1.64 5.80
CA ASP A 240 22.26 -2.15 4.77
C ASP A 240 22.80 -3.55 5.11
N ASN A 241 23.22 -3.73 6.37
CA ASN A 241 23.73 -5.00 6.84
C ASN A 241 22.61 -6.06 6.86
N LEU A 242 21.41 -5.65 7.24
CA LEU A 242 20.26 -6.56 7.29
C LEU A 242 19.83 -6.99 5.89
N ALA A 243 19.74 -6.06 4.93
CA ALA A 243 19.44 -6.31 3.53
C ALA A 243 20.44 -7.32 2.92
N SER A 244 21.73 -7.08 3.13
CA SER A 244 22.79 -7.98 2.69
C SER A 244 22.72 -9.36 3.36
N ALA A 245 22.36 -9.41 4.65
CA ALA A 245 22.33 -10.65 5.42
C ALA A 245 21.19 -11.60 5.00
N ILE A 246 20.06 -11.07 4.51
CA ILE A 246 18.89 -11.84 4.08
C ILE A 246 18.73 -11.92 2.56
N GLY A 247 19.52 -11.13 1.79
CA GLY A 247 19.48 -11.11 0.34
C GLY A 247 18.26 -10.38 -0.22
N GLU A 248 17.81 -9.30 0.44
CA GLU A 248 16.64 -8.51 0.03
C GLU A 248 16.99 -7.03 -0.20
N GLU A 249 16.18 -6.37 -1.01
CA GLU A 249 16.25 -4.93 -1.22
C GLU A 249 15.82 -4.16 0.03
N LYS A 250 16.49 -3.03 0.32
CA LYS A 250 16.18 -2.17 1.47
C LYS A 250 14.72 -1.70 1.47
N ASP A 251 14.24 -1.30 0.29
CA ASP A 251 12.86 -0.83 0.12
C ASP A 251 11.84 -1.93 0.42
N THR A 252 12.13 -3.19 0.06
CA THR A 252 11.30 -4.34 0.41
C THR A 252 11.22 -4.52 1.93
N ILE A 253 12.36 -4.39 2.61
CA ILE A 253 12.39 -4.51 4.08
C ILE A 253 11.57 -3.39 4.70
N GLU A 254 11.83 -2.12 4.33
CA GLU A 254 11.18 -0.95 4.95
C GLU A 254 9.68 -0.85 4.64
N ASP A 255 9.27 -1.19 3.42
CA ASP A 255 7.89 -0.95 2.98
C ASP A 255 6.97 -2.15 3.15
N VAL A 256 7.52 -3.38 3.10
CA VAL A 256 6.70 -4.60 3.08
C VAL A 256 6.86 -5.42 4.35
N ILE A 257 8.09 -5.62 4.84
CA ILE A 257 8.37 -6.54 5.95
C ILE A 257 8.25 -5.82 7.31
N GLU A 258 9.02 -4.76 7.52
CA GLU A 258 9.09 -4.04 8.81
C GLU A 258 7.73 -3.51 9.31
N PRO A 259 6.84 -2.91 8.48
CA PRO A 259 5.63 -2.27 9.00
C PRO A 259 4.75 -3.22 9.81
N TYR A 260 4.60 -4.45 9.33
CA TYR A 260 3.82 -5.47 10.03
C TYR A 260 4.53 -5.95 11.30
N LEU A 261 5.83 -6.25 11.22
CA LEU A 261 6.62 -6.72 12.36
C LEU A 261 6.70 -5.69 13.49
N ILE A 262 6.81 -4.40 13.15
CA ILE A 262 6.82 -3.30 14.12
C ILE A 262 5.45 -3.18 14.78
N GLN A 263 4.37 -3.18 13.99
CA GLN A 263 3.02 -3.06 14.55
C GLN A 263 2.65 -4.24 15.44
N GLN A 264 3.07 -5.45 15.05
CA GLN A 264 2.87 -6.64 15.88
C GLN A 264 3.82 -6.74 17.07
N GLY A 265 4.77 -5.83 17.17
CA GLY A 265 5.72 -5.76 18.27
C GLY A 265 6.81 -6.83 18.26
N TYR A 266 7.13 -7.40 17.09
CA TYR A 266 8.28 -8.31 16.91
C TYR A 266 9.59 -7.56 16.68
N LEU A 267 9.51 -6.38 16.06
CA LEU A 267 10.64 -5.56 15.67
C LEU A 267 10.53 -4.16 16.25
N MET A 268 11.64 -3.61 16.72
CA MET A 268 11.75 -2.21 17.15
C MET A 268 12.72 -1.45 16.25
N ARG A 269 12.35 -0.22 15.87
CA ARG A 269 13.20 0.70 15.13
C ARG A 269 13.78 1.73 16.09
N THR A 270 15.10 1.78 16.19
CA THR A 270 15.83 2.72 17.03
C THR A 270 16.73 3.63 16.19
N PRO A 271 17.27 4.74 16.72
CA PRO A 271 18.22 5.57 15.99
C PRO A 271 19.49 4.82 15.59
N ARG A 272 19.84 3.73 16.28
CA ARG A 272 21.02 2.89 15.97
C ARG A 272 20.72 1.77 14.98
N GLY A 273 19.46 1.50 14.68
CA GLY A 273 19.06 0.42 13.80
C GLY A 273 17.88 -0.41 14.32
N ARG A 274 17.72 -1.60 13.77
CA ARG A 274 16.64 -2.55 14.06
C ARG A 274 17.02 -3.46 15.20
N VAL A 275 16.06 -3.72 16.10
CA VAL A 275 16.24 -4.55 17.29
C VAL A 275 15.09 -5.55 17.36
N ALA A 276 15.40 -6.83 17.58
CA ALA A 276 14.37 -7.83 17.85
C ALA A 276 13.80 -7.63 19.26
N SER A 277 12.47 -7.70 19.38
CA SER A 277 11.80 -7.57 20.68
C SER A 277 11.80 -8.88 21.46
N PRO A 278 11.52 -8.86 22.78
CA PRO A 278 11.32 -10.09 23.57
C PRO A 278 10.26 -11.02 22.97
N LYS A 279 9.23 -10.46 22.32
CA LYS A 279 8.19 -11.22 21.61
C LYS A 279 8.75 -12.02 20.44
N ALA A 280 9.74 -11.48 19.72
CA ALA A 280 10.40 -12.20 18.64
C ALA A 280 11.19 -13.41 19.17
N TYR A 281 11.94 -13.24 20.26
CA TYR A 281 12.64 -14.35 20.90
C TYR A 281 11.66 -15.44 21.37
N SER A 282 10.58 -15.05 22.04
CA SER A 282 9.56 -16.01 22.50
C SER A 282 8.92 -16.78 21.34
N HIS A 283 8.73 -16.12 20.19
CA HIS A 283 8.17 -16.73 19.00
C HIS A 283 9.03 -17.88 18.45
N PHE A 284 10.36 -17.72 18.51
CA PHE A 284 11.32 -18.76 18.11
C PHE A 284 11.68 -19.73 19.25
N GLY A 285 11.07 -19.59 20.43
CA GLY A 285 11.41 -20.41 21.60
C GLY A 285 12.81 -20.13 22.18
N LEU A 286 13.36 -18.94 21.88
CA LEU A 286 14.66 -18.48 22.34
C LEU A 286 14.52 -17.60 23.59
N GLN A 287 15.55 -17.60 24.43
CA GLN A 287 15.66 -16.65 25.53
C GLN A 287 16.44 -15.42 25.06
N GLU A 288 15.98 -14.25 25.49
CA GLU A 288 16.72 -13.01 25.27
C GLU A 288 18.09 -13.12 25.95
N SER A 289 19.16 -12.91 25.18
CA SER A 289 20.51 -12.89 25.76
C SER A 289 20.58 -11.71 26.71
N SER A 290 20.65 -11.96 28.00
CA SER A 290 20.93 -10.93 29.01
C SER A 290 22.27 -10.28 28.68
N LYS A 291 22.22 -9.02 28.16
CA LYS A 291 23.39 -8.17 27.99
C LYS A 291 23.76 -7.49 29.29
#